data_39a7f07079a68198d61792c7a6ec0279
#
_entry.id   39a7f07079a68198d61792c7a6ec0279
#
_cell.length_a   1.000
_cell.length_b   1.000
_cell.length_c   1.000
_cell.angle_alpha   90.00
_cell.angle_beta   90.00
_cell.angle_gamma   90.00
#
_symmetry.space_group_name_H-M   'P 1'
#
loop_
_entity.id
_entity.type
_entity.pdbx_description
1 polymer ?
#
loop_
_entity_poly.entity_id
_entity_poly.type
_entity_poly.pdbx_seq_one_letter_code
_entity_poly.pdbx_strand_id
1 'polypeptide(L)'
;MGRVFVQQIMDKYRRLDEIWVIARHLQKEMWQERFGTKIVLLPLDLLQEAQQKRLRCRLFAEDVRVKILVNAAGMGRIGTFEEITLPEHQQTTRLNDEALMTVTYLCLPYMEKGSHIIQMASASAFVPQPGFAVYAASKAYVLSFSRALRSEVRKKGITVTCVCPGPVDTAFFEGAEKYHKMPLFKKKSMADPKPVVEKAVYDAACGRALSIYGWAMKALFLACKILPHRLIIDLTAIFFKP
;
A
#
# COMPACT_ATOMS: atom_id res chain seq x y z
N MET A 1 -6.56 -4.61 4.79
CA MET A 1 -6.30 -4.58 3.33
C MET A 1 -5.56 -5.85 2.87
N GLY A 2 -4.35 -6.18 3.38
CA GLY A 2 -3.55 -7.30 2.88
C GLY A 2 -4.29 -8.63 2.78
N ARG A 3 -5.06 -9.01 3.83
CA ARG A 3 -5.88 -10.23 3.82
C ARG A 3 -6.94 -10.23 2.70
N VAL A 4 -7.55 -9.09 2.44
CA VAL A 4 -8.54 -8.95 1.36
C VAL A 4 -7.88 -9.10 0.00
N PHE A 5 -6.63 -8.60 -0.18
CA PHE A 5 -5.86 -8.85 -1.40
C PHE A 5 -5.61 -10.34 -1.62
N VAL A 6 -5.22 -11.09 -0.59
CA VAL A 6 -5.00 -12.54 -0.70
C VAL A 6 -6.27 -13.24 -1.21
N GLN A 7 -7.42 -12.95 -0.62
CA GLN A 7 -8.71 -13.52 -1.04
C GLN A 7 -9.05 -13.17 -2.49
N GLN A 8 -9.01 -11.88 -2.83
CA GLN A 8 -9.37 -11.40 -4.18
C GLN A 8 -8.41 -11.91 -5.27
N ILE A 9 -7.11 -12.07 -4.94
CA ILE A 9 -6.13 -12.63 -5.86
C ILE A 9 -6.40 -14.11 -6.08
N MET A 10 -6.67 -14.90 -5.05
CA MET A 10 -7.05 -16.32 -5.22
C MET A 10 -8.30 -16.48 -6.06
N ASP A 11 -9.33 -15.66 -5.81
CA ASP A 11 -10.59 -15.73 -6.56
C ASP A 11 -10.40 -15.40 -8.04
N LYS A 12 -9.49 -14.45 -8.37
CA LYS A 12 -9.22 -14.00 -9.73
C LYS A 12 -8.22 -14.88 -10.48
N TYR A 13 -7.17 -15.34 -9.81
CA TYR A 13 -6.02 -16.05 -10.40
C TYR A 13 -5.96 -17.50 -9.90
N ARG A 14 -6.86 -18.36 -10.42
CA ARG A 14 -7.05 -19.75 -9.97
C ARG A 14 -5.90 -20.72 -10.32
N ARG A 15 -4.81 -20.23 -10.91
CA ARG A 15 -3.65 -21.02 -11.35
C ARG A 15 -2.37 -20.58 -10.65
N LEU A 16 -2.47 -20.01 -9.45
CA LEU A 16 -1.32 -19.72 -8.62
C LEU A 16 -1.02 -20.96 -7.77
N ASP A 17 0.24 -21.34 -7.72
CA ASP A 17 0.69 -22.45 -6.89
C ASP A 17 0.69 -22.02 -5.43
N GLU A 18 1.23 -20.82 -5.14
CA GLU A 18 1.42 -20.32 -3.79
C GLU A 18 1.13 -18.82 -3.67
N ILE A 19 0.71 -18.41 -2.48
CA ILE A 19 0.70 -17.02 -2.04
C ILE A 19 1.54 -16.88 -0.78
N TRP A 20 2.62 -16.12 -0.87
CA TRP A 20 3.45 -15.80 0.28
C TRP A 20 2.90 -14.59 1.01
N VAL A 21 2.56 -14.77 2.28
CA VAL A 21 2.07 -13.70 3.14
C VAL A 21 3.16 -13.31 4.11
N ILE A 22 3.63 -12.07 3.98
CA ILE A 22 4.72 -11.53 4.78
C ILE A 22 4.15 -10.51 5.76
N ALA A 23 4.26 -10.77 7.06
CA ALA A 23 3.91 -9.85 8.13
C ALA A 23 4.57 -10.27 9.45
N ARG A 24 4.63 -9.36 10.42
CA ARG A 24 5.24 -9.63 11.74
C ARG A 24 4.46 -10.68 12.55
N HIS A 25 3.14 -10.57 12.52
CA HIS A 25 2.23 -11.43 13.28
C HIS A 25 1.26 -12.10 12.30
N LEU A 26 1.37 -13.42 12.21
CA LEU A 26 0.56 -14.24 11.32
C LEU A 26 -0.10 -15.35 12.15
N GLN A 27 -1.43 -15.36 12.16
CA GLN A 27 -2.23 -16.42 12.77
C GLN A 27 -2.75 -17.32 11.66
N LYS A 28 -2.43 -18.61 11.71
CA LYS A 28 -2.74 -19.56 10.63
C LYS A 28 -4.25 -19.67 10.37
N GLU A 29 -5.05 -19.59 11.41
CA GLU A 29 -6.51 -19.69 11.38
C GLU A 29 -7.20 -18.59 10.58
N MET A 30 -6.49 -17.48 10.35
CA MET A 30 -6.98 -16.33 9.58
C MET A 30 -6.92 -16.55 8.06
N TRP A 31 -6.31 -17.62 7.60
CA TRP A 31 -5.99 -17.85 6.18
C TRP A 31 -6.65 -19.15 5.71
N GLN A 32 -7.38 -19.07 4.61
CA GLN A 32 -8.02 -20.22 3.97
C GLN A 32 -7.48 -20.40 2.57
N GLU A 33 -6.93 -21.57 2.32
CA GLU A 33 -6.50 -21.99 0.99
C GLU A 33 -7.71 -22.30 0.12
N ARG A 34 -7.65 -21.90 -1.15
CA ARG A 34 -8.71 -22.12 -2.13
C ARG A 34 -8.11 -22.43 -3.50
N PHE A 35 -8.85 -23.18 -4.28
CA PHE A 35 -8.49 -23.53 -5.66
C PHE A 35 -7.13 -24.21 -5.83
N GLY A 36 -6.65 -24.91 -4.80
CA GLY A 36 -5.33 -25.56 -4.81
C GLY A 36 -4.15 -24.61 -4.54
N THR A 37 -4.38 -23.30 -4.39
CA THR A 37 -3.35 -22.33 -4.06
C THR A 37 -2.94 -22.47 -2.59
N LYS A 38 -1.69 -22.77 -2.31
CA LYS A 38 -1.12 -22.84 -0.95
C LYS A 38 -0.87 -21.44 -0.40
N ILE A 39 -1.04 -21.28 0.92
CA ILE A 39 -0.68 -20.06 1.63
C ILE A 39 0.56 -20.30 2.48
N VAL A 40 1.65 -19.65 2.10
CA VAL A 40 2.93 -19.72 2.80
C VAL A 40 3.07 -18.52 3.71
N LEU A 41 3.05 -18.75 5.02
CA LEU A 41 3.16 -17.70 6.03
C LEU A 41 4.63 -17.43 6.35
N LEU A 42 5.07 -16.21 6.14
CA LEU A 42 6.43 -15.74 6.41
C LEU A 42 6.41 -14.68 7.50
N PRO A 43 6.61 -15.07 8.78
CA PRO A 43 6.66 -14.10 9.88
C PRO A 43 7.96 -13.30 9.84
N LEU A 44 7.99 -12.24 9.04
CA LEU A 44 9.13 -11.36 8.84
C LEU A 44 8.77 -9.91 9.18
N ASP A 45 9.66 -9.26 9.92
CA ASP A 45 9.64 -7.80 10.09
C ASP A 45 10.46 -7.14 8.98
N LEU A 46 9.77 -6.49 8.07
CA LEU A 46 10.40 -5.81 6.94
C LEU A 46 11.27 -4.61 7.33
N LEU A 47 11.26 -4.18 8.59
CA LEU A 47 12.17 -3.17 9.12
C LEU A 47 13.53 -3.74 9.54
N GLN A 48 13.66 -5.05 9.59
CA GLN A 48 14.87 -5.75 10.01
C GLN A 48 15.66 -6.25 8.79
N GLU A 49 16.88 -5.72 8.59
CA GLU A 49 17.73 -6.09 7.45
C GLU A 49 18.00 -7.60 7.37
N ALA A 50 18.24 -8.23 8.54
CA ALA A 50 18.44 -9.67 8.60
C ALA A 50 17.23 -10.47 8.07
N GLN A 51 16.02 -9.96 8.29
CA GLN A 51 14.81 -10.62 7.82
C GLN A 51 14.54 -10.33 6.33
N GLN A 52 14.91 -9.15 5.83
CA GLN A 52 14.95 -8.88 4.39
C GLN A 52 15.96 -9.81 3.67
N LYS A 53 17.13 -10.07 4.27
CA LYS A 53 18.11 -11.05 3.77
C LYS A 53 17.53 -12.47 3.72
N ARG A 54 16.74 -12.86 4.75
CA ARG A 54 16.04 -14.17 4.74
C ARG A 54 15.03 -14.27 3.58
N LEU A 55 14.29 -13.21 3.31
CA LEU A 55 13.38 -13.17 2.14
C LEU A 55 14.17 -13.34 0.84
N ARG A 56 15.29 -12.62 0.68
CA ARG A 56 16.17 -12.75 -0.50
C ARG A 56 16.69 -14.18 -0.69
N CYS A 57 17.21 -14.79 0.37
CA CYS A 57 17.70 -16.16 0.31
C CYS A 57 16.60 -17.14 -0.09
N ARG A 58 15.39 -16.94 0.42
CA ARG A 58 14.27 -17.81 0.09
C ARG A 58 13.80 -17.66 -1.35
N LEU A 59 13.70 -16.43 -1.87
CA LEU A 59 13.38 -16.17 -3.27
C LEU A 59 14.37 -16.88 -4.20
N PHE A 60 15.65 -16.85 -3.85
CA PHE A 60 16.71 -17.49 -4.62
C PHE A 60 16.65 -19.03 -4.53
N ALA A 61 16.49 -19.58 -3.32
CA ALA A 61 16.54 -21.02 -3.07
C ALA A 61 15.35 -21.79 -3.70
N GLU A 62 14.19 -21.16 -3.78
CA GLU A 62 12.96 -21.79 -4.29
C GLU A 62 12.72 -21.51 -5.77
N ASP A 63 13.62 -20.78 -6.45
CA ASP A 63 13.55 -20.43 -7.90
C ASP A 63 12.15 -19.97 -8.31
N VAL A 64 11.57 -19.08 -7.50
CA VAL A 64 10.16 -18.66 -7.62
C VAL A 64 9.94 -17.80 -8.86
N ARG A 65 8.71 -17.85 -9.40
CA ARG A 65 8.21 -16.87 -10.38
C ARG A 65 7.18 -15.97 -9.73
N VAL A 66 7.53 -14.71 -9.53
CA VAL A 66 6.62 -13.74 -8.89
C VAL A 66 5.64 -13.22 -9.93
N LYS A 67 4.41 -13.73 -9.91
CA LYS A 67 3.35 -13.28 -10.82
C LYS A 67 2.71 -11.98 -10.37
N ILE A 68 2.51 -11.84 -9.06
CA ILE A 68 1.89 -10.64 -8.47
C ILE A 68 2.65 -10.28 -7.20
N LEU A 69 3.14 -9.05 -7.12
CA LEU A 69 3.68 -8.46 -5.90
C LEU A 69 2.67 -7.42 -5.36
N VAL A 70 2.28 -7.56 -4.10
CA VAL A 70 1.42 -6.57 -3.41
C VAL A 70 2.16 -6.01 -2.20
N ASN A 71 2.60 -4.77 -2.27
CA ASN A 71 3.16 -4.04 -1.16
C ASN A 71 2.04 -3.32 -0.39
N ALA A 72 1.43 -4.04 0.57
CA ALA A 72 0.31 -3.56 1.36
C ALA A 72 0.69 -3.19 2.81
N ALA A 73 1.91 -3.48 3.24
CA ALA A 73 2.41 -3.06 4.54
C ALA A 73 2.51 -1.53 4.60
N GLY A 74 2.14 -0.95 5.73
CA GLY A 74 2.20 0.48 5.92
C GLY A 74 1.62 0.91 7.25
N MET A 75 2.04 2.08 7.73
CA MET A 75 1.59 2.70 8.97
C MET A 75 1.56 4.22 8.83
N GLY A 76 0.95 4.88 9.81
CA GLY A 76 0.94 6.33 9.94
C GLY A 76 0.49 6.72 11.34
N ARG A 77 0.67 7.98 11.72
CA ARG A 77 0.22 8.57 12.98
C ARG A 77 -0.48 9.89 12.68
N ILE A 78 -1.66 10.08 13.25
CA ILE A 78 -2.42 11.33 13.18
C ILE A 78 -2.02 12.18 14.37
N GLY A 79 -1.46 13.35 14.12
CA GLY A 79 -0.95 14.31 15.09
C GLY A 79 -0.06 15.35 14.44
N THR A 80 0.26 16.43 15.14
CA THR A 80 1.23 17.42 14.66
C THR A 80 2.64 16.80 14.61
N PHE A 81 3.51 17.42 13.84
CA PHE A 81 4.88 16.90 13.70
C PHE A 81 5.63 16.82 15.04
N GLU A 82 5.39 17.76 15.94
CA GLU A 82 6.05 17.83 17.26
C GLU A 82 5.48 16.81 18.26
N GLU A 83 4.19 16.49 18.18
CA GLU A 83 3.55 15.54 19.09
C GLU A 83 3.97 14.09 18.81
N ILE A 84 4.21 13.76 17.55
CA ILE A 84 4.62 12.41 17.16
C ILE A 84 6.12 12.26 17.39
N THR A 85 6.51 11.19 18.09
CA THR A 85 7.92 10.97 18.41
C THR A 85 8.78 10.73 17.17
N LEU A 86 10.05 11.16 17.19
CA LEU A 86 10.98 10.94 16.08
C LEU A 86 11.10 9.45 15.67
N PRO A 87 11.19 8.48 16.61
CA PRO A 87 11.21 7.06 16.23
C PRO A 87 9.96 6.61 15.44
N GLU A 88 8.77 7.15 15.74
CA GLU A 88 7.54 6.80 15.00
C GLU A 88 7.51 7.44 13.61
N HIS A 89 8.05 8.65 13.45
CA HIS A 89 8.26 9.25 12.14
C HIS A 89 9.21 8.41 11.29
N GLN A 90 10.37 8.04 11.86
CA GLN A 90 11.35 7.18 11.20
C GLN A 90 10.76 5.81 10.84
N GLN A 91 9.99 5.20 11.75
CA GLN A 91 9.33 3.93 11.49
C GLN A 91 8.32 4.03 10.35
N THR A 92 7.60 5.16 10.25
CA THR A 92 6.65 5.41 9.17
C THR A 92 7.34 5.45 7.82
N THR A 93 8.43 6.22 7.67
CA THR A 93 9.20 6.29 6.41
C THR A 93 9.87 4.97 6.09
N ARG A 94 10.52 4.34 7.07
CA ARG A 94 11.19 3.05 6.86
C ARG A 94 10.22 1.95 6.39
N LEU A 95 9.00 1.88 6.96
CA LEU A 95 8.04 0.86 6.54
C LEU A 95 7.38 1.20 5.21
N ASN A 96 6.91 2.45 5.04
CA ASN A 96 6.12 2.85 3.88
C ASN A 96 6.97 3.01 2.61
N ASP A 97 8.23 3.41 2.75
CA ASP A 97 9.09 3.78 1.62
C ASP A 97 10.24 2.79 1.45
N GLU A 98 11.13 2.66 2.44
CA GLU A 98 12.32 1.82 2.36
C GLU A 98 11.99 0.33 2.23
N ALA A 99 11.11 -0.20 3.09
CA ALA A 99 10.73 -1.60 3.04
C ALA A 99 9.96 -1.93 1.74
N LEU A 100 9.07 -1.04 1.29
CA LEU A 100 8.35 -1.19 0.03
C LEU A 100 9.31 -1.23 -1.17
N MET A 101 10.26 -0.30 -1.22
CA MET A 101 11.31 -0.25 -2.25
C MET A 101 12.17 -1.50 -2.21
N THR A 102 12.62 -1.92 -1.02
CA THR A 102 13.46 -3.12 -0.83
C THR A 102 12.75 -4.39 -1.30
N VAL A 103 11.50 -4.63 -0.88
CA VAL A 103 10.74 -5.81 -1.31
C VAL A 103 10.52 -5.80 -2.82
N THR A 104 10.23 -4.62 -3.39
CA THR A 104 10.09 -4.48 -4.84
C THR A 104 11.39 -4.84 -5.56
N TYR A 105 12.54 -4.34 -5.08
CA TYR A 105 13.86 -4.64 -5.62
C TYR A 105 14.19 -6.12 -5.56
N LEU A 106 13.92 -6.77 -4.42
CA LEU A 106 14.17 -8.20 -4.22
C LEU A 106 13.31 -9.10 -5.12
N CYS A 107 12.05 -8.72 -5.35
CA CYS A 107 11.12 -9.51 -6.15
C CYS A 107 11.27 -9.29 -7.66
N LEU A 108 11.74 -8.11 -8.09
CA LEU A 108 11.78 -7.72 -9.50
C LEU A 108 12.59 -8.68 -10.41
N PRO A 109 13.73 -9.28 -9.99
CA PRO A 109 14.45 -10.27 -10.80
C PRO A 109 13.66 -11.55 -11.10
N TYR A 110 12.68 -11.87 -10.27
CA TYR A 110 11.82 -13.06 -10.37
C TYR A 110 10.50 -12.79 -11.09
N MET A 111 10.34 -11.58 -11.66
CA MET A 111 9.15 -11.17 -12.40
C MET A 111 9.40 -11.21 -13.90
N GLU A 112 8.40 -11.65 -14.65
CA GLU A 112 8.46 -11.80 -16.10
C GLU A 112 7.30 -11.06 -16.78
N LYS A 113 7.25 -11.14 -18.13
CA LYS A 113 6.15 -10.57 -18.92
C LYS A 113 4.80 -11.04 -18.41
N GLY A 114 3.92 -10.08 -18.17
CA GLY A 114 2.57 -10.32 -17.63
C GLY A 114 2.52 -10.39 -16.10
N SER A 115 3.62 -10.09 -15.39
CA SER A 115 3.60 -9.90 -13.93
C SER A 115 3.08 -8.51 -13.56
N HIS A 116 2.54 -8.40 -12.33
CA HIS A 116 1.93 -7.17 -11.81
C HIS A 116 2.54 -6.77 -10.47
N ILE A 117 2.86 -5.49 -10.32
CA ILE A 117 3.24 -4.87 -9.04
C ILE A 117 2.10 -3.96 -8.59
N ILE A 118 1.58 -4.18 -7.39
CA ILE A 118 0.52 -3.37 -6.77
C ILE A 118 1.12 -2.65 -5.56
N GLN A 119 1.20 -1.32 -5.62
CA GLN A 119 1.78 -0.48 -4.58
C GLN A 119 0.68 0.27 -3.82
N MET A 120 0.61 0.09 -2.50
CA MET A 120 -0.39 0.77 -1.67
C MET A 120 0.06 2.16 -1.26
N ALA A 121 -0.38 3.17 -2.02
CA ALA A 121 -0.32 4.57 -1.63
C ALA A 121 -1.57 4.97 -0.80
N SER A 122 -2.08 6.16 -1.00
CA SER A 122 -3.28 6.74 -0.39
C SER A 122 -3.72 7.96 -1.20
N ALA A 123 -4.95 8.43 -1.05
CA ALA A 123 -5.36 9.75 -1.50
C ALA A 123 -4.53 10.87 -0.83
N SER A 124 -3.93 10.60 0.33
CA SER A 124 -2.95 11.48 0.99
C SER A 124 -1.69 11.75 0.15
N ALA A 125 -1.45 10.96 -0.90
CA ALA A 125 -0.35 11.19 -1.85
C ALA A 125 -0.60 12.38 -2.79
N PHE A 126 -1.84 12.88 -2.85
CA PHE A 126 -2.20 13.92 -3.82
C PHE A 126 -1.92 15.34 -3.32
N VAL A 127 -1.90 15.53 -2.00
CA VAL A 127 -1.72 16.83 -1.37
C VAL A 127 -1.08 16.68 0.01
N PRO A 128 -0.20 17.64 0.43
CA PRO A 128 0.31 17.69 1.79
C PRO A 128 -0.84 17.79 2.81
N GLN A 129 -0.71 17.09 3.94
CA GLN A 129 -1.76 17.07 4.97
C GLN A 129 -1.19 17.51 6.33
N PRO A 130 -1.56 18.69 6.85
CA PRO A 130 -1.31 19.05 8.24
C PRO A 130 -1.87 17.98 9.19
N GLY A 131 -1.18 17.71 10.29
CA GLY A 131 -1.55 16.63 11.22
C GLY A 131 -1.31 15.21 10.71
N PHE A 132 -0.76 15.05 9.48
CA PHE A 132 -0.44 13.75 8.90
C PHE A 132 0.76 13.86 7.94
N ALA A 133 1.66 14.81 8.20
CA ALA A 133 2.70 15.27 7.29
C ALA A 133 3.61 14.15 6.78
N VAL A 134 4.23 13.39 7.69
CA VAL A 134 5.18 12.31 7.32
C VAL A 134 4.48 11.18 6.58
N TYR A 135 3.26 10.82 6.99
CA TYR A 135 2.47 9.83 6.26
C TYR A 135 2.13 10.28 4.84
N ALA A 136 1.62 11.51 4.68
CA ALA A 136 1.28 12.05 3.36
C ALA A 136 2.51 12.10 2.45
N ALA A 137 3.66 12.54 2.99
CA ALA A 137 4.93 12.55 2.27
C ALA A 137 5.36 11.14 1.84
N SER A 138 5.26 10.14 2.74
CA SER A 138 5.56 8.75 2.39
C SER A 138 4.64 8.22 1.28
N LYS A 139 3.35 8.56 1.30
CA LYS A 139 2.43 8.12 0.25
C LYS A 139 2.64 8.85 -1.08
N ALA A 140 3.14 10.09 -1.05
CA ALA A 140 3.60 10.80 -2.24
C ALA A 140 4.85 10.16 -2.85
N TYR A 141 5.81 9.71 -1.99
CA TYR A 141 6.94 8.89 -2.42
C TYR A 141 6.47 7.63 -3.17
N VAL A 142 5.56 6.85 -2.58
CA VAL A 142 5.04 5.62 -3.21
C VAL A 142 4.39 5.91 -4.56
N LEU A 143 3.61 7.00 -4.67
CA LEU A 143 2.96 7.40 -5.92
C LEU A 143 3.98 7.76 -7.01
N SER A 144 4.99 8.56 -6.66
CA SER A 144 6.06 8.98 -7.58
C SER A 144 6.91 7.79 -8.01
N PHE A 145 7.38 6.98 -7.05
CA PHE A 145 8.15 5.76 -7.28
C PHE A 145 7.40 4.78 -8.20
N SER A 146 6.12 4.53 -7.94
CA SER A 146 5.31 3.63 -8.76
C SER A 146 5.21 4.08 -10.22
N ARG A 147 5.10 5.39 -10.46
CA ARG A 147 5.03 5.97 -11.82
C ARG A 147 6.34 5.82 -12.58
N ALA A 148 7.46 6.12 -11.92
CA ALA A 148 8.79 5.98 -12.50
C ALA A 148 9.10 4.50 -12.80
N LEU A 149 8.96 3.63 -11.80
CA LEU A 149 9.20 2.19 -11.93
C LEU A 149 8.36 1.58 -13.07
N ARG A 150 7.08 1.99 -13.20
CA ARG A 150 6.23 1.52 -14.31
C ARG A 150 6.85 1.77 -15.67
N SER A 151 7.45 2.95 -15.87
CA SER A 151 8.12 3.28 -17.13
C SER A 151 9.34 2.40 -17.37
N GLU A 152 10.13 2.17 -16.33
CA GLU A 152 11.38 1.38 -16.40
C GLU A 152 11.10 -0.08 -16.73
N VAL A 153 10.09 -0.70 -16.09
CA VAL A 153 9.79 -2.13 -16.26
C VAL A 153 8.87 -2.42 -17.46
N ARG A 154 8.37 -1.38 -18.15
CA ARG A 154 7.43 -1.53 -19.28
C ARG A 154 8.00 -2.40 -20.40
N LYS A 155 9.27 -2.25 -20.72
CA LYS A 155 9.93 -3.06 -21.76
C LYS A 155 10.01 -4.55 -21.41
N LYS A 156 10.00 -4.88 -20.11
CA LYS A 156 9.94 -6.27 -19.61
C LYS A 156 8.50 -6.82 -19.62
N GLY A 157 7.49 -6.03 -20.01
CA GLY A 157 6.08 -6.42 -19.98
C GLY A 157 5.50 -6.57 -18.58
N ILE A 158 6.15 -5.96 -17.57
CA ILE A 158 5.68 -5.90 -16.18
C ILE A 158 4.83 -4.63 -16.00
N THR A 159 3.72 -4.73 -15.28
CA THR A 159 2.88 -3.59 -14.98
C THR A 159 2.99 -3.16 -13.52
N VAL A 160 2.90 -1.85 -13.27
CA VAL A 160 2.86 -1.29 -11.92
C VAL A 160 1.57 -0.50 -11.76
N THR A 161 0.80 -0.81 -10.72
CA THR A 161 -0.44 -0.11 -10.36
C THR A 161 -0.30 0.49 -8.99
N CYS A 162 -0.42 1.81 -8.89
CA CYS A 162 -0.45 2.53 -7.63
C CYS A 162 -1.91 2.66 -7.16
N VAL A 163 -2.23 2.13 -5.98
CA VAL A 163 -3.57 2.16 -5.40
C VAL A 163 -3.65 3.34 -4.43
N CYS A 164 -4.55 4.29 -4.71
CA CYS A 164 -4.71 5.52 -3.94
C CYS A 164 -6.13 5.59 -3.34
N PRO A 165 -6.43 4.81 -2.30
CA PRO A 165 -7.73 4.83 -1.66
C PRO A 165 -7.90 6.08 -0.78
N GLY A 166 -9.15 6.49 -0.57
CA GLY A 166 -9.52 7.34 0.55
C GLY A 166 -9.45 6.57 1.89
N PRO A 167 -10.12 7.05 2.94
CA PRO A 167 -10.22 6.32 4.19
C PRO A 167 -10.92 4.96 3.97
N VAL A 168 -10.29 3.88 4.47
CA VAL A 168 -10.81 2.51 4.36
C VAL A 168 -10.89 1.91 5.76
N ASP A 169 -12.01 1.28 6.10
CA ASP A 169 -12.23 0.65 7.40
C ASP A 169 -11.29 -0.55 7.59
N THR A 170 -10.25 -0.34 8.34
CA THR A 170 -9.20 -1.33 8.61
C THR A 170 -8.51 -1.03 9.94
N ALA A 171 -7.84 -2.02 10.53
CA ALA A 171 -7.01 -1.87 11.72
C ALA A 171 -5.87 -0.83 11.60
N PHE A 172 -5.64 -0.25 10.41
CA PHE A 172 -4.68 0.84 10.23
C PHE A 172 -4.98 2.03 11.16
N PHE A 173 -6.25 2.38 11.32
CA PHE A 173 -6.65 3.53 12.13
C PHE A 173 -6.53 3.29 13.63
N GLU A 174 -6.59 2.05 14.11
CA GLU A 174 -6.33 1.71 15.52
C GLU A 174 -4.94 2.20 15.95
N GLY A 175 -3.93 2.00 15.09
CA GLY A 175 -2.58 2.51 15.34
C GLY A 175 -2.38 3.98 14.95
N ALA A 176 -3.07 4.47 13.93
CA ALA A 176 -2.91 5.85 13.45
C ALA A 176 -3.48 6.87 14.43
N GLU A 177 -4.58 6.54 15.13
CA GLU A 177 -5.28 7.40 16.09
C GLU A 177 -4.65 7.45 17.50
N LYS A 178 -3.36 7.17 17.63
CA LYS A 178 -2.65 7.16 18.92
C LYS A 178 -2.64 8.54 19.60
N TYR A 179 -2.44 9.60 18.83
CA TYR A 179 -2.36 10.99 19.35
C TYR A 179 -3.68 11.72 19.14
N HIS A 180 -4.21 11.72 17.95
CA HIS A 180 -5.49 12.36 17.63
C HIS A 180 -6.43 11.43 16.91
N LYS A 181 -7.72 11.62 17.14
CA LYS A 181 -8.77 10.90 16.43
C LYS A 181 -8.96 11.47 15.04
N MET A 182 -9.29 10.61 14.11
CA MET A 182 -9.73 11.05 12.78
C MET A 182 -11.04 11.84 12.88
N PRO A 183 -11.18 12.94 12.10
CA PRO A 183 -12.43 13.69 12.06
C PRO A 183 -13.65 12.81 11.77
N LEU A 184 -14.76 13.01 12.47
CA LEU A 184 -15.96 12.16 12.41
C LEU A 184 -16.52 12.04 10.98
N PHE A 185 -16.45 13.08 10.17
CA PHE A 185 -16.93 13.03 8.79
C PHE A 185 -16.10 12.06 7.92
N LYS A 186 -14.77 12.00 8.14
CA LYS A 186 -13.90 11.02 7.48
C LYS A 186 -14.19 9.60 7.97
N LYS A 187 -14.47 9.45 9.26
CA LYS A 187 -14.82 8.15 9.85
C LYS A 187 -16.13 7.60 9.28
N LYS A 188 -17.14 8.47 9.11
CA LYS A 188 -18.43 8.11 8.49
C LYS A 188 -18.33 7.82 6.99
N SER A 189 -17.29 8.30 6.31
CA SER A 189 -17.07 8.11 4.87
C SER A 189 -16.06 7.00 4.55
N MET A 190 -15.67 6.17 5.53
CA MET A 190 -14.79 5.04 5.30
C MET A 190 -15.41 4.05 4.33
N ALA A 191 -14.63 3.62 3.35
CA ALA A 191 -15.03 2.60 2.41
C ALA A 191 -14.80 1.19 2.99
N ASP A 192 -15.63 0.24 2.61
CA ASP A 192 -15.35 -1.18 2.83
C ASP A 192 -14.05 -1.57 2.07
N PRO A 193 -13.11 -2.28 2.70
CA PRO A 193 -11.89 -2.75 2.05
C PRO A 193 -12.14 -3.68 0.85
N LYS A 194 -13.24 -4.44 0.82
CA LYS A 194 -13.52 -5.44 -0.22
C LYS A 194 -13.66 -4.80 -1.61
N PRO A 195 -14.59 -3.87 -1.88
CA PRO A 195 -14.72 -3.24 -3.20
C PRO A 195 -13.49 -2.39 -3.59
N VAL A 196 -12.77 -1.82 -2.61
CA VAL A 196 -11.52 -1.08 -2.86
C VAL A 196 -10.45 -2.01 -3.43
N VAL A 197 -10.26 -3.18 -2.81
CA VAL A 197 -9.26 -4.17 -3.25
C VAL A 197 -9.68 -4.84 -4.54
N GLU A 198 -10.96 -5.20 -4.70
CA GLU A 198 -11.49 -5.76 -5.94
C GLU A 198 -11.19 -4.85 -7.14
N LYS A 199 -11.46 -3.54 -6.97
CA LYS A 199 -11.10 -2.56 -7.99
C LYS A 199 -9.59 -2.51 -8.23
N ALA A 200 -8.77 -2.54 -7.19
CA ALA A 200 -7.31 -2.49 -7.31
C ALA A 200 -6.77 -3.70 -8.10
N VAL A 201 -7.26 -4.90 -7.80
CA VAL A 201 -6.89 -6.14 -8.51
C VAL A 201 -7.38 -6.12 -9.97
N TYR A 202 -8.58 -5.59 -10.21
CA TYR A 202 -9.10 -5.40 -11.56
C TYR A 202 -8.24 -4.40 -12.37
N ASP A 203 -7.95 -3.23 -11.79
CA ASP A 203 -7.15 -2.19 -12.44
C ASP A 203 -5.72 -2.68 -12.75
N ALA A 204 -5.12 -3.46 -11.84
CA ALA A 204 -3.81 -4.08 -12.06
C ALA A 204 -3.85 -5.08 -13.22
N ALA A 205 -4.85 -5.95 -13.27
CA ALA A 205 -5.03 -6.91 -14.36
C ALA A 205 -5.26 -6.22 -15.72
N CYS A 206 -5.94 -5.05 -15.72
CA CYS A 206 -6.08 -4.20 -16.90
C CYS A 206 -4.83 -3.36 -17.21
N GLY A 207 -3.77 -3.49 -16.44
CA GLY A 207 -2.53 -2.74 -16.62
C GLY A 207 -2.69 -1.23 -16.36
N ARG A 208 -3.64 -0.78 -15.55
CA ARG A 208 -3.84 0.64 -15.22
C ARG A 208 -2.75 1.14 -14.28
N ALA A 209 -2.25 2.35 -14.52
CA ALA A 209 -1.20 2.95 -13.69
C ALA A 209 -1.68 3.38 -12.30
N LEU A 210 -2.95 3.79 -12.19
CA LEU A 210 -3.58 4.25 -10.95
C LEU A 210 -4.90 3.51 -10.72
N SER A 211 -5.13 3.16 -9.45
CA SER A 211 -6.42 2.68 -8.98
C SER A 211 -6.94 3.62 -7.90
N ILE A 212 -8.03 4.34 -8.20
CA ILE A 212 -8.69 5.28 -7.30
C ILE A 212 -10.13 4.83 -7.13
N TYR A 213 -10.51 4.47 -5.91
CA TYR A 213 -11.86 4.02 -5.58
C TYR A 213 -12.76 5.20 -5.20
N GLY A 214 -13.97 5.20 -5.74
CA GLY A 214 -14.99 6.21 -5.49
C GLY A 214 -14.83 7.50 -6.30
N TRP A 215 -15.95 8.13 -6.60
CA TRP A 215 -15.99 9.37 -7.40
C TRP A 215 -15.38 10.57 -6.67
N ALA A 216 -15.61 10.65 -5.34
CA ALA A 216 -15.07 11.73 -4.51
C ALA A 216 -13.54 11.76 -4.51
N MET A 217 -12.89 10.58 -4.44
CA MET A 217 -11.42 10.50 -4.50
C MET A 217 -10.88 10.81 -5.89
N LYS A 218 -11.62 10.49 -6.94
CA LYS A 218 -11.27 10.89 -8.31
C LYS A 218 -11.38 12.41 -8.50
N ALA A 219 -12.45 13.00 -7.96
CA ALA A 219 -12.63 14.46 -7.97
C ALA A 219 -11.51 15.17 -7.19
N LEU A 220 -11.16 14.66 -5.99
CA LEU A 220 -10.01 15.16 -5.21
C LEU A 220 -8.71 15.07 -6.01
N PHE A 221 -8.42 13.94 -6.63
CA PHE A 221 -7.23 13.77 -7.47
C PHE A 221 -7.17 14.80 -8.60
N LEU A 222 -8.29 15.07 -9.26
CA LEU A 222 -8.35 16.07 -10.32
C LEU A 222 -8.19 17.49 -9.76
N ALA A 223 -8.86 17.81 -8.66
CA ALA A 223 -8.71 19.09 -7.98
C ALA A 223 -7.26 19.38 -7.58
N CYS A 224 -6.55 18.38 -7.01
CA CYS A 224 -5.15 18.51 -6.64
C CYS A 224 -4.19 18.72 -7.85
N LYS A 225 -4.64 18.44 -9.07
CA LYS A 225 -3.86 18.73 -10.27
C LYS A 225 -4.05 20.14 -10.82
N ILE A 226 -5.21 20.74 -10.53
CA ILE A 226 -5.63 22.02 -11.13
C ILE A 226 -5.46 23.17 -10.13
N LEU A 227 -5.83 22.93 -8.86
CA LEU A 227 -5.82 23.95 -7.82
C LEU A 227 -4.42 24.11 -7.22
N PRO A 228 -4.03 25.35 -6.86
CA PRO A 228 -2.82 25.58 -6.08
C PRO A 228 -2.86 24.80 -4.76
N HIS A 229 -1.78 24.09 -4.44
CA HIS A 229 -1.70 23.27 -3.21
C HIS A 229 -1.98 24.09 -1.95
N ARG A 230 -1.60 25.37 -1.91
CA ARG A 230 -1.88 26.26 -0.78
C ARG A 230 -3.37 26.30 -0.41
N LEU A 231 -4.26 26.46 -1.38
CA LEU A 231 -5.70 26.47 -1.13
C LEU A 231 -6.19 25.15 -0.55
N ILE A 232 -5.68 24.03 -1.06
CA ILE A 232 -6.10 22.70 -0.58
C ILE A 232 -5.55 22.44 0.82
N ILE A 233 -4.32 22.87 1.11
CA ILE A 233 -3.70 22.76 2.43
C ILE A 233 -4.50 23.58 3.45
N ASP A 234 -4.82 24.84 3.13
CA ASP A 234 -5.59 25.72 4.01
C ASP A 234 -6.98 25.14 4.32
N LEU A 235 -7.65 24.57 3.31
CA LEU A 235 -8.92 23.86 3.50
C LEU A 235 -8.78 22.61 4.36
N THR A 236 -7.71 21.83 4.18
CA THR A 236 -7.49 20.63 4.99
C THR A 236 -7.03 20.94 6.41
N ALA A 237 -6.29 22.02 6.62
CA ALA A 237 -5.84 22.47 7.94
C ALA A 237 -7.02 22.84 8.88
N ILE A 238 -8.14 23.36 8.34
CA ILE A 238 -9.35 23.66 9.13
C ILE A 238 -9.87 22.40 9.85
N PHE A 239 -9.71 21.23 9.26
CA PHE A 239 -10.15 19.96 9.83
C PHE A 239 -9.15 19.31 10.81
N PHE A 240 -7.94 19.88 10.93
CA PHE A 240 -6.88 19.44 11.84
C PHE A 240 -6.54 20.51 12.89
N LYS A 241 -7.49 21.38 13.25
CA LYS A 241 -7.30 22.21 14.44
C LYS A 241 -7.18 21.28 15.65
N PRO A 242 -6.08 21.41 16.43
CA PRO A 242 -5.87 20.67 17.68
C PRO A 242 -6.97 20.95 18.68
#